data_dbd000d1c132e6871edc15e4c987f83d
#
_entry.id   dbd000d1c132e6871edc15e4c987f83d
#
_cell.length_a   1.000
_cell.length_b   1.000
_cell.length_c   1.000
_cell.angle_alpha   90.00
_cell.angle_beta   90.00
_cell.angle_gamma   90.00
#
_symmetry.space_group_name_H-M   'P 1'
#
loop_
_entity.id
_entity.type
_entity.pdbx_description
1 polymer ?
#
loop_
_entity_poly.entity_id
_entity_poly.type
_entity_poly.pdbx_seq_one_letter_code
_entity_poly.pdbx_strand_id
1 'polypeptide(L)'
;MKSTTIPFIEYRYEDKSKYPLSSTKGYIDPDDDFLIGDSGGFLMNMNFSFINTSEFSEVANYFTLNKCYTKAIKGTKEYKEFWKRETKRRVSGLTLNCKLLDSDKDEYYNPNTTEQRKKELLKPLRITGDHYNYLNYGRIMRTKNKQEIEQFGNKPKTIKGFPRFWDGDYWNFKLDEFIYNNGFHIAKGKARRKGYSFKRGSQTANTVNLHRDVTVLLAAYDIKYLTNSGGTSDMVKQNLDWYEDNTYWKRGYLSEPLTNIELGYKKAKEGNKKYGFRSKVISVTLFNNPSAPIGKGAVDIDYEEAGRCPNLRESLGVTLSAAEVGDDNIGVVHVYG
;
A
#
# COMPACT_ATOMS: atom_id res chain seq x y z
N MET A 1 -11.38 24.11 -4.93
CA MET A 1 -11.28 23.07 -3.89
C MET A 1 -11.86 23.60 -2.58
N LYS A 2 -12.75 22.87 -1.92
CA LYS A 2 -13.19 23.25 -0.59
C LYS A 2 -12.04 22.94 0.35
N SER A 3 -11.39 23.97 0.89
CA SER A 3 -10.52 23.85 2.04
C SER A 3 -11.34 23.20 3.15
N THR A 4 -11.14 21.92 3.38
CA THR A 4 -11.54 21.30 4.64
C THR A 4 -10.59 21.87 5.69
N THR A 5 -11.03 22.92 6.36
CA THR A 5 -10.38 23.40 7.58
C THR A 5 -10.49 22.28 8.60
N ILE A 6 -9.47 21.45 8.64
CA ILE A 6 -9.34 20.44 9.69
C ILE A 6 -9.10 21.22 10.99
N PRO A 7 -9.91 20.98 12.04
CA PRO A 7 -9.80 21.75 13.24
C PRO A 7 -8.41 21.61 13.84
N PHE A 8 -7.79 22.74 14.08
CA PHE A 8 -6.49 22.83 14.69
C PHE A 8 -6.60 22.48 16.17
N ILE A 9 -5.89 21.45 16.60
CA ILE A 9 -5.84 21.02 18.00
C ILE A 9 -4.44 21.29 18.54
N GLU A 10 -4.34 22.10 19.59
CA GLU A 10 -3.11 22.22 20.35
C GLU A 10 -2.90 20.95 21.15
N TYR A 11 -1.92 20.16 20.79
CA TYR A 11 -1.64 18.89 21.43
C TYR A 11 -0.86 19.11 22.73
N ARG A 12 -1.42 18.74 23.86
CA ARG A 12 -0.74 18.76 25.16
C ARG A 12 -0.39 17.34 25.57
N TYR A 13 0.87 16.98 25.44
CA TYR A 13 1.39 15.78 26.08
C TYR A 13 1.78 16.07 27.52
N GLU A 14 1.38 15.19 28.43
CA GLU A 14 1.80 15.24 29.82
C GLU A 14 3.31 15.01 29.96
N ASP A 15 3.90 14.21 29.08
CA ASP A 15 5.32 13.92 29.03
C ASP A 15 5.94 14.34 27.68
N LYS A 16 6.44 15.57 27.63
CA LYS A 16 7.08 16.14 26.44
C LYS A 16 8.36 15.43 26.01
N SER A 17 9.00 14.66 26.90
CA SER A 17 10.24 13.94 26.57
C SER A 17 10.00 12.73 25.68
N LYS A 18 8.82 12.15 25.72
CA LYS A 18 8.43 11.02 24.87
C LYS A 18 8.11 11.41 23.44
N TYR A 19 7.78 12.67 23.21
CA TYR A 19 7.25 13.14 21.94
C TYR A 19 7.88 14.47 21.54
N PRO A 20 9.05 14.45 20.90
CA PRO A 20 9.83 15.67 20.58
C PRO A 20 9.09 16.66 19.67
N LEU A 21 7.93 16.32 19.14
CA LEU A 21 7.09 17.17 18.31
C LEU A 21 6.03 17.94 19.11
N SER A 22 6.04 17.85 20.43
CA SER A 22 5.04 18.51 21.30
C SER A 22 5.00 20.03 21.21
N SER A 23 5.97 20.67 20.58
CA SER A 23 5.99 22.11 20.29
C SER A 23 5.34 22.47 18.95
N THR A 24 5.02 21.48 18.13
CA THR A 24 4.42 21.72 16.82
C THR A 24 2.92 21.80 16.98
N LYS A 25 2.35 22.92 16.58
CA LYS A 25 0.90 23.01 16.45
C LYS A 25 0.45 22.01 15.39
N GLY A 26 -0.52 21.20 15.73
CA GLY A 26 -1.02 20.16 14.84
C GLY A 26 -2.47 19.81 15.17
N TYR A 27 -3.03 18.93 14.42
CA TYR A 27 -4.34 18.36 14.72
C TYR A 27 -4.27 16.83 14.72
N ILE A 28 -5.20 16.22 15.43
CA ILE A 28 -5.40 14.78 15.42
C ILE A 28 -6.62 14.50 14.57
N ASP A 29 -6.50 13.58 13.65
CA ASP A 29 -7.65 12.98 13.03
C ASP A 29 -8.32 12.07 14.07
N PRO A 30 -9.50 12.41 14.58
CA PRO A 30 -10.14 11.66 15.66
C PRO A 30 -10.51 10.23 15.24
N ASP A 31 -10.64 9.98 13.94
CA ASP A 31 -10.99 8.66 13.45
C ASP A 31 -9.78 7.76 13.24
N ASP A 32 -8.60 8.35 12.98
CA ASP A 32 -7.39 7.63 12.58
C ASP A 32 -6.20 7.78 13.54
N ASP A 33 -6.32 8.53 14.62
CA ASP A 33 -5.25 8.78 15.61
C ASP A 33 -3.94 9.31 14.99
N PHE A 34 -4.02 10.10 13.93
CA PHE A 34 -2.88 10.75 13.31
C PHE A 34 -2.69 12.16 13.81
N LEU A 35 -1.46 12.51 14.17
CA LEU A 35 -1.07 13.90 14.40
C LEU A 35 -0.52 14.51 13.11
N ILE A 36 -1.10 15.61 12.68
CA ILE A 36 -0.67 16.37 11.50
C ILE A 36 -0.13 17.71 11.95
N GLY A 37 1.14 17.98 11.67
CA GLY A 37 1.78 19.24 12.00
C GLY A 37 1.43 20.36 11.02
N ASP A 38 1.37 21.59 11.50
CA ASP A 38 1.06 22.82 10.75
C ASP A 38 1.93 23.05 9.51
N SER A 39 3.19 22.65 9.58
CA SER A 39 4.15 22.84 8.51
C SER A 39 4.04 21.77 7.41
N GLY A 40 3.05 20.89 7.49
CA GLY A 40 2.99 19.72 6.62
C GLY A 40 4.16 18.74 6.82
N GLY A 41 5.05 19.05 7.75
CA GLY A 41 6.31 18.34 7.92
C GLY A 41 6.22 17.00 8.62
N PHE A 42 5.19 16.74 9.41
CA PHE A 42 5.12 15.53 10.23
C PHE A 42 3.72 14.96 10.30
N LEU A 43 3.61 13.71 9.90
CA LEU A 43 2.51 12.83 10.20
C LEU A 43 3.01 11.77 11.18
N MET A 44 2.44 11.72 12.37
CA MET A 44 2.80 10.72 13.35
C MET A 44 1.56 9.94 13.77
N ASN A 45 1.55 8.66 13.46
CA ASN A 45 0.56 7.75 14.00
C ASN A 45 0.97 7.35 15.41
N MET A 46 0.22 7.79 16.38
CA MET A 46 0.47 7.56 17.80
C MET A 46 0.35 6.08 18.17
N ASN A 47 -0.52 5.35 17.52
CA ASN A 47 -0.76 3.92 17.75
C ASN A 47 0.27 3.03 17.03
N PHE A 48 0.97 3.56 16.04
CA PHE A 48 1.90 2.78 15.23
C PHE A 48 3.10 2.23 16.01
N SER A 49 3.50 2.88 17.08
CA SER A 49 4.64 2.48 17.91
C SER A 49 4.33 1.32 18.86
N PHE A 50 3.08 1.04 19.13
CA PHE A 50 2.63 0.11 20.17
C PHE A 50 2.02 -1.18 19.63
N ILE A 51 2.30 -1.51 18.40
CA ILE A 51 1.64 -2.58 17.68
C ILE A 51 2.14 -3.95 18.10
N ASN A 52 1.71 -4.35 19.21
CA ASN A 52 1.37 -5.73 19.54
C ASN A 52 -0.11 -5.83 19.87
N THR A 53 -0.86 -4.80 19.57
CA THR A 53 -2.27 -4.78 19.88
C THR A 53 -2.98 -5.68 18.89
N SER A 54 -3.71 -6.57 19.44
CA SER A 54 -4.70 -7.36 18.73
C SER A 54 -5.97 -6.55 18.43
N GLU A 55 -5.90 -5.22 18.37
CA GLU A 55 -7.07 -4.37 18.17
C GLU A 55 -7.91 -4.82 16.97
N PHE A 56 -7.22 -5.24 15.90
CA PHE A 56 -7.87 -5.76 14.72
C PHE A 56 -7.75 -7.28 14.55
N SER A 57 -7.20 -8.03 15.51
CA SER A 57 -6.99 -9.46 15.36
C SER A 57 -8.29 -10.23 15.16
N GLU A 58 -9.34 -9.80 15.85
CA GLU A 58 -10.68 -10.42 15.77
C GLU A 58 -11.33 -10.15 14.41
N VAL A 59 -10.99 -9.04 13.76
CA VAL A 59 -11.55 -8.65 12.47
C VAL A 59 -10.68 -9.05 11.28
N ALA A 60 -9.45 -9.46 11.52
CA ALA A 60 -8.47 -9.81 10.48
C ALA A 60 -9.03 -10.81 9.46
N ASN A 61 -9.78 -11.80 9.91
CA ASN A 61 -10.37 -12.84 9.07
C ASN A 61 -11.50 -12.31 8.15
N TYR A 62 -12.17 -11.23 8.51
CA TYR A 62 -13.22 -10.65 7.68
C TYR A 62 -12.68 -10.03 6.39
N PHE A 63 -11.46 -9.50 6.43
CA PHE A 63 -10.83 -8.83 5.29
C PHE A 63 -9.95 -9.74 4.46
N THR A 64 -9.41 -10.82 5.04
CA THR A 64 -8.66 -11.85 4.33
C THR A 64 -9.62 -12.88 3.74
N LEU A 65 -10.24 -12.54 2.64
CA LEU A 65 -11.30 -13.37 2.06
C LEU A 65 -10.80 -14.68 1.47
N ASN A 66 -9.49 -14.84 1.25
CA ASN A 66 -8.84 -16.02 0.65
C ASN A 66 -9.54 -16.52 -0.63
N LYS A 67 -10.27 -15.64 -1.31
CA LYS A 67 -11.14 -15.95 -2.44
C LYS A 67 -10.67 -15.19 -3.68
N CYS A 68 -9.39 -15.36 -3.99
CA CYS A 68 -8.77 -14.78 -5.19
C CYS A 68 -9.30 -15.37 -6.49
N TYR A 69 -10.21 -16.32 -6.43
CA TYR A 69 -10.79 -16.99 -7.57
C TYR A 69 -12.28 -17.25 -7.36
N THR A 70 -12.97 -17.32 -8.45
CA THR A 70 -14.37 -17.71 -8.49
C THR A 70 -14.52 -19.13 -9.04
N LYS A 71 -15.53 -19.85 -8.58
CA LYS A 71 -15.96 -21.12 -9.18
C LYS A 71 -16.80 -20.91 -10.44
N ALA A 72 -17.21 -19.67 -10.73
CA ALA A 72 -17.99 -19.37 -11.93
C ALA A 72 -17.19 -19.65 -13.20
N ILE A 73 -17.86 -20.15 -14.23
CA ILE A 73 -17.25 -20.51 -15.50
C ILE A 73 -16.81 -19.23 -16.23
N LYS A 74 -15.59 -19.24 -16.75
CA LYS A 74 -15.03 -18.11 -17.51
C LYS A 74 -15.96 -17.73 -18.68
N GLY A 75 -16.27 -16.42 -18.74
CA GLY A 75 -17.16 -15.86 -19.77
C GLY A 75 -18.62 -15.70 -19.35
N THR A 76 -19.07 -16.35 -18.28
CA THR A 76 -20.42 -16.21 -17.75
C THR A 76 -20.63 -14.83 -17.10
N LYS A 77 -21.90 -14.47 -16.84
CA LYS A 77 -22.27 -13.24 -16.18
C LYS A 77 -21.71 -13.19 -14.75
N GLU A 78 -21.84 -14.29 -14.01
CA GLU A 78 -21.35 -14.44 -12.63
C GLU A 78 -19.82 -14.25 -12.56
N TYR A 79 -19.08 -14.77 -13.53
CA TYR A 79 -17.65 -14.59 -13.63
C TYR A 79 -17.27 -13.12 -13.83
N LYS A 80 -17.97 -12.43 -14.74
CA LYS A 80 -17.74 -11.00 -15.01
C LYS A 80 -18.10 -10.12 -13.80
N GLU A 81 -19.22 -10.42 -13.14
CA GLU A 81 -19.66 -9.71 -11.94
C GLU A 81 -18.68 -9.90 -10.77
N PHE A 82 -18.16 -11.11 -10.57
CA PHE A 82 -17.14 -11.36 -9.57
C PHE A 82 -15.95 -10.45 -9.78
N TRP A 83 -15.32 -10.47 -10.97
CA TRP A 83 -14.13 -9.68 -11.23
C TRP A 83 -14.39 -8.18 -11.26
N LYS A 84 -15.56 -7.74 -11.67
CA LYS A 84 -15.99 -6.33 -11.58
C LYS A 84 -16.05 -5.87 -10.12
N ARG A 85 -16.62 -6.68 -9.25
CA ARG A 85 -16.68 -6.41 -7.81
C ARG A 85 -15.28 -6.38 -7.20
N GLU A 86 -14.42 -7.34 -7.52
CA GLU A 86 -13.05 -7.39 -7.01
C GLU A 86 -12.21 -6.21 -7.51
N THR A 87 -12.40 -5.78 -8.76
CA THR A 87 -11.77 -4.55 -9.28
C THR A 87 -12.23 -3.33 -8.48
N LYS A 88 -13.53 -3.21 -8.19
CA LYS A 88 -14.05 -2.11 -7.37
C LYS A 88 -13.43 -2.10 -5.97
N ARG A 89 -13.28 -3.26 -5.35
CA ARG A 89 -12.64 -3.39 -4.03
C ARG A 89 -11.15 -3.00 -4.05
N ARG A 90 -10.44 -3.32 -5.11
CA ARG A 90 -9.03 -2.89 -5.32
C ARG A 90 -8.89 -1.37 -5.48
N VAL A 91 -9.91 -0.70 -5.99
CA VAL A 91 -9.93 0.76 -6.17
C VAL A 91 -10.41 1.46 -4.89
N SER A 92 -11.56 1.04 -4.35
CA SER A 92 -12.29 1.80 -3.32
C SER A 92 -12.16 1.21 -1.92
N GLY A 93 -11.54 0.03 -1.78
CA GLY A 93 -11.47 -0.67 -0.51
C GLY A 93 -12.73 -1.46 -0.17
N LEU A 94 -12.81 -1.88 1.06
CA LEU A 94 -13.90 -2.68 1.61
C LEU A 94 -14.27 -2.17 3.00
N THR A 95 -15.54 -1.91 3.22
CA THR A 95 -16.11 -1.57 4.54
C THR A 95 -16.95 -2.72 5.05
N LEU A 96 -16.71 -3.14 6.28
CA LEU A 96 -17.48 -4.19 6.96
C LEU A 96 -17.82 -3.74 8.38
N ASN A 97 -18.99 -4.12 8.87
CA ASN A 97 -19.35 -3.95 10.28
C ASN A 97 -18.70 -5.08 11.09
N CYS A 98 -17.54 -4.81 11.64
CA CYS A 98 -16.73 -5.82 12.31
C CYS A 98 -15.88 -5.27 13.48
N LYS A 99 -15.80 -3.96 13.67
CA LYS A 99 -15.06 -3.35 14.79
C LYS A 99 -15.92 -3.35 16.05
N LEU A 100 -15.46 -4.02 17.08
CA LEU A 100 -16.07 -4.00 18.40
C LEU A 100 -15.37 -2.95 19.26
N LEU A 101 -16.12 -2.00 19.83
CA LEU A 101 -15.59 -1.01 20.75
C LEU A 101 -15.37 -1.63 22.14
N ASP A 102 -14.35 -1.15 22.86
CA ASP A 102 -14.06 -1.64 24.21
C ASP A 102 -15.26 -1.49 25.15
N SER A 103 -15.99 -0.39 25.04
CA SER A 103 -17.22 -0.14 25.80
C SER A 103 -18.32 -1.19 25.56
N ASP A 104 -18.33 -1.85 24.43
CA ASP A 104 -19.38 -2.77 24.01
C ASP A 104 -19.01 -4.23 24.22
N LYS A 105 -17.76 -4.52 24.67
CA LYS A 105 -17.22 -5.88 24.81
C LYS A 105 -18.00 -6.73 25.79
N ASP A 106 -18.32 -6.17 26.96
CA ASP A 106 -19.06 -6.92 28.00
C ASP A 106 -20.44 -7.34 27.52
N GLU A 107 -21.17 -6.48 26.80
CA GLU A 107 -22.44 -6.80 26.19
C GLU A 107 -22.27 -7.81 25.05
N TYR A 108 -21.30 -7.64 24.19
CA TYR A 108 -21.08 -8.51 23.03
C TYR A 108 -20.75 -9.96 23.44
N TYR A 109 -19.92 -10.14 24.46
CA TYR A 109 -19.53 -11.47 24.93
C TYR A 109 -20.48 -12.05 25.96
N ASN A 110 -21.53 -11.32 26.37
CA ASN A 110 -22.55 -11.86 27.25
C ASN A 110 -23.30 -13.02 26.55
N PRO A 111 -23.39 -14.21 27.17
CA PRO A 111 -24.09 -15.35 26.57
C PRO A 111 -25.56 -15.10 26.26
N ASN A 112 -26.20 -14.16 26.97
CA ASN A 112 -27.60 -13.81 26.80
C ASN A 112 -27.84 -12.78 25.68
N THR A 113 -26.78 -12.17 25.10
CA THR A 113 -26.93 -11.21 24.02
C THR A 113 -27.28 -11.92 22.73
N THR A 114 -28.39 -11.51 22.12
CA THR A 114 -28.88 -12.10 20.86
C THR A 114 -27.89 -11.83 19.70
N GLU A 115 -27.86 -12.73 18.73
CA GLU A 115 -27.03 -12.56 17.53
C GLU A 115 -27.35 -11.27 16.74
N GLN A 116 -28.63 -10.84 16.76
CA GLN A 116 -29.03 -9.57 16.16
C GLN A 116 -28.36 -8.40 16.90
N ARG A 117 -28.42 -8.38 18.23
CA ARG A 117 -27.81 -7.34 19.05
C ARG A 117 -26.28 -7.32 18.91
N LYS A 118 -25.62 -8.47 18.85
CA LYS A 118 -24.18 -8.57 18.58
C LYS A 118 -23.80 -7.91 17.27
N LYS A 119 -24.59 -8.10 16.20
CA LYS A 119 -24.35 -7.42 14.91
C LYS A 119 -24.51 -5.91 14.99
N GLU A 120 -25.43 -5.40 15.80
CA GLU A 120 -25.67 -3.96 16.00
C GLU A 120 -24.52 -3.28 16.77
N LEU A 121 -23.85 -4.01 17.66
CA LEU A 121 -22.70 -3.53 18.41
C LEU A 121 -21.47 -3.36 17.51
N LEU A 122 -21.37 -4.09 16.41
CA LEU A 122 -20.25 -4.00 15.49
C LEU A 122 -20.29 -2.71 14.67
N LYS A 123 -19.25 -1.92 14.77
CA LYS A 123 -19.08 -0.67 14.01
C LYS A 123 -18.42 -0.93 12.65
N PRO A 124 -18.59 -0.03 11.69
CA PRO A 124 -17.94 -0.14 10.40
C PRO A 124 -16.43 0.05 10.55
N LEU A 125 -15.66 -0.82 9.89
CA LEU A 125 -14.24 -0.67 9.67
C LEU A 125 -13.97 -0.72 8.16
N ARG A 126 -13.22 0.24 7.64
CA ARG A 126 -12.87 0.30 6.22
C ARG A 126 -11.38 0.07 6.04
N ILE A 127 -11.03 -0.84 5.14
CA ILE A 127 -9.68 -0.94 4.58
C ILE A 127 -9.62 -0.29 3.20
N THR A 128 -8.48 0.29 2.86
CA THR A 128 -8.25 0.95 1.57
C THR A 128 -8.19 -0.06 0.42
N GLY A 129 -8.25 0.43 -0.82
CA GLY A 129 -8.15 -0.42 -2.01
C GLY A 129 -6.81 -1.16 -2.09
N ASP A 130 -5.72 -0.48 -1.80
CA ASP A 130 -4.39 -1.07 -1.77
C ASP A 130 -4.24 -2.10 -0.64
N HIS A 131 -4.80 -1.83 0.55
CA HIS A 131 -4.80 -2.82 1.63
C HIS A 131 -5.62 -4.06 1.26
N TYR A 132 -6.80 -3.88 0.64
CA TYR A 132 -7.59 -4.98 0.13
C TYR A 132 -6.81 -5.81 -0.91
N ASN A 133 -6.17 -5.13 -1.87
CA ASN A 133 -5.31 -5.78 -2.86
C ASN A 133 -4.17 -6.56 -2.20
N TYR A 134 -3.46 -5.93 -1.27
CA TYR A 134 -2.35 -6.55 -0.55
C TYR A 134 -2.77 -7.84 0.16
N LEU A 135 -3.86 -7.81 0.93
CA LEU A 135 -4.35 -8.96 1.69
C LEU A 135 -4.84 -10.13 0.82
N ASN A 136 -5.50 -9.83 -0.30
CA ASN A 136 -6.21 -10.83 -1.09
C ASN A 136 -5.51 -11.23 -2.38
N TYR A 137 -4.60 -10.40 -2.87
CA TYR A 137 -3.90 -10.59 -4.15
C TYR A 137 -2.39 -10.38 -4.07
N GLY A 138 -1.87 -9.81 -2.98
CA GLY A 138 -0.44 -9.67 -2.74
C GLY A 138 0.24 -11.01 -2.44
N ARG A 139 1.46 -11.19 -2.95
CA ARG A 139 2.27 -12.40 -2.71
C ARG A 139 3.54 -12.02 -1.97
N ILE A 140 3.71 -12.56 -0.78
CA ILE A 140 4.87 -12.28 0.08
C ILE A 140 5.51 -13.57 0.59
N MET A 141 6.78 -13.48 0.98
CA MET A 141 7.42 -14.51 1.79
C MET A 141 7.06 -14.28 3.25
N ARG A 142 6.36 -15.22 3.85
CA ARG A 142 5.94 -15.18 5.25
C ARG A 142 6.22 -16.49 5.99
N THR A 143 6.20 -16.45 7.30
CA THR A 143 6.28 -17.65 8.12
C THR A 143 5.04 -18.53 7.93
N LYS A 144 5.22 -19.84 7.96
CA LYS A 144 4.13 -20.80 7.95
C LYS A 144 3.28 -20.65 9.21
N ASN A 145 1.97 -20.86 9.10
CA ASN A 145 1.07 -21.03 10.23
C ASN A 145 1.07 -22.50 10.73
N LYS A 146 0.33 -22.77 11.81
CA LYS A 146 0.26 -24.13 12.39
C LYS A 146 -0.24 -25.16 11.37
N GLN A 147 -1.33 -24.87 10.65
CA GLN A 147 -1.91 -25.78 9.65
C GLN A 147 -0.93 -26.04 8.49
N GLU A 148 -0.22 -25.02 8.02
CA GLU A 148 0.79 -25.15 6.97
C GLU A 148 2.01 -25.94 7.46
N ILE A 149 2.37 -25.84 8.74
CA ILE A 149 3.42 -26.67 9.34
C ILE A 149 2.98 -28.12 9.40
N GLU A 150 1.75 -28.38 9.79
CA GLU A 150 1.17 -29.73 9.83
C GLU A 150 1.11 -30.35 8.43
N GLN A 151 0.72 -29.55 7.42
CA GLN A 151 0.57 -30.03 6.05
C GLN A 151 1.90 -30.18 5.30
N PHE A 152 2.84 -29.24 5.47
CA PHE A 152 4.07 -29.12 4.66
C PHE A 152 5.36 -29.30 5.49
N GLY A 153 5.25 -29.60 6.76
CA GLY A 153 6.39 -29.67 7.68
C GLY A 153 6.97 -28.30 8.04
N ASN A 154 7.86 -28.30 9.03
CA ASN A 154 8.45 -27.06 9.60
C ASN A 154 9.62 -26.51 8.76
N LYS A 155 10.13 -27.26 7.79
CA LYS A 155 11.23 -26.80 6.90
C LYS A 155 10.73 -26.74 5.46
N PRO A 156 11.02 -25.60 4.74
CA PRO A 156 11.52 -24.33 5.25
C PRO A 156 10.49 -23.64 6.16
N LYS A 157 10.93 -22.78 7.09
CA LYS A 157 10.05 -22.03 8.00
C LYS A 157 9.15 -21.02 7.29
N THR A 158 9.52 -20.63 6.08
CA THR A 158 8.81 -19.63 5.28
C THR A 158 8.11 -20.25 4.08
N ILE A 159 7.05 -19.61 3.63
CA ILE A 159 6.29 -19.96 2.43
C ILE A 159 5.87 -18.71 1.68
N LYS A 160 5.79 -18.80 0.36
CA LYS A 160 5.19 -17.75 -0.46
C LYS A 160 3.67 -17.84 -0.35
N GLY A 161 3.04 -16.82 0.19
CA GLY A 161 1.60 -16.80 0.45
C GLY A 161 1.02 -15.42 0.48
N PHE A 162 -0.28 -15.33 0.81
CA PHE A 162 -0.94 -14.05 1.04
C PHE A 162 -0.53 -13.46 2.39
N PRO A 163 -0.43 -12.12 2.47
CA PRO A 163 -0.22 -11.43 3.74
C PRO A 163 -1.32 -11.76 4.74
N ARG A 164 -0.99 -11.61 6.02
CA ARG A 164 -1.98 -11.57 7.09
C ARG A 164 -2.34 -10.13 7.38
N PHE A 165 -3.50 -9.90 7.96
CA PHE A 165 -3.87 -8.60 8.46
C PHE A 165 -2.98 -8.25 9.67
N TRP A 166 -2.41 -7.05 9.63
CA TRP A 166 -1.64 -6.47 10.71
C TRP A 166 -2.07 -5.02 10.90
N ASP A 167 -2.21 -4.59 12.14
CA ASP A 167 -2.62 -3.22 12.48
C ASP A 167 -1.70 -2.19 11.85
N GLY A 168 -0.38 -2.43 11.89
CA GLY A 168 0.59 -1.56 11.24
C GLY A 168 0.46 -1.47 9.73
N ASP A 169 -0.01 -2.51 9.08
CA ASP A 169 -0.31 -2.46 7.65
C ASP A 169 -1.60 -1.65 7.41
N TYR A 170 -2.61 -1.82 8.26
CA TYR A 170 -3.84 -1.03 8.20
C TYR A 170 -3.54 0.47 8.24
N TRP A 171 -2.79 0.92 9.24
CA TRP A 171 -2.43 2.33 9.38
C TRP A 171 -1.53 2.82 8.26
N ASN A 172 -0.58 2.01 7.79
CA ASN A 172 0.28 2.38 6.68
C ASN A 172 -0.52 2.65 5.40
N PHE A 173 -1.45 1.75 5.05
CA PHE A 173 -2.28 1.93 3.86
C PHE A 173 -3.29 3.08 4.00
N LYS A 174 -3.81 3.33 5.20
CA LYS A 174 -4.66 4.48 5.49
C LYS A 174 -3.89 5.79 5.30
N LEU A 175 -2.67 5.85 5.82
CA LEU A 175 -1.80 7.01 5.65
C LEU A 175 -1.47 7.26 4.18
N ASP A 176 -1.16 6.22 3.42
CA ASP A 176 -0.88 6.36 1.99
C ASP A 176 -2.12 6.90 1.24
N GLU A 177 -3.32 6.38 1.49
CA GLU A 177 -4.55 6.91 0.91
C GLU A 177 -4.80 8.37 1.29
N PHE A 178 -4.54 8.74 2.53
CA PHE A 178 -4.67 10.13 2.99
C PHE A 178 -3.72 11.06 2.22
N ILE A 179 -2.47 10.66 2.03
CA ILE A 179 -1.46 11.43 1.31
C ILE A 179 -1.88 11.63 -0.14
N TYR A 180 -2.30 10.58 -0.81
CA TYR A 180 -2.77 10.67 -2.20
C TYR A 180 -3.98 11.58 -2.35
N ASN A 181 -4.93 11.50 -1.42
CA ASN A 181 -6.15 12.31 -1.47
C ASN A 181 -5.91 13.81 -1.22
N ASN A 182 -4.81 14.14 -0.55
CA ASN A 182 -4.48 15.52 -0.19
C ASN A 182 -3.28 16.09 -0.96
N GLY A 183 -2.66 15.32 -1.86
CA GLY A 183 -1.51 15.75 -2.64
C GLY A 183 -0.25 15.99 -1.83
N PHE A 184 -0.06 15.26 -0.72
CA PHE A 184 1.13 15.39 0.12
C PHE A 184 2.24 14.44 -0.33
N HIS A 185 3.47 14.79 0.01
CA HIS A 185 4.63 13.90 -0.04
C HIS A 185 4.90 13.34 1.36
N ILE A 186 5.65 12.23 1.45
CA ILE A 186 5.88 11.60 2.74
C ILE A 186 7.30 11.08 2.92
N ALA A 187 7.82 11.25 4.14
CA ALA A 187 9.00 10.56 4.62
C ALA A 187 8.62 9.60 5.76
N LYS A 188 8.98 8.31 5.60
CA LYS A 188 8.66 7.25 6.57
C LYS A 188 9.95 6.64 7.14
N GLY A 189 10.18 6.83 8.43
CA GLY A 189 11.15 6.02 9.18
C GLY A 189 10.56 4.64 9.47
N LYS A 190 11.28 3.59 9.13
CA LYS A 190 10.82 2.22 9.35
C LYS A 190 11.85 1.36 10.08
N ALA A 191 11.39 0.48 10.96
CA ALA A 191 12.22 -0.58 11.49
C ALA A 191 12.48 -1.65 10.41
N ARG A 192 13.66 -2.25 10.44
CA ARG A 192 14.01 -3.35 9.54
C ARG A 192 13.03 -4.51 9.65
N ARG A 193 12.80 -5.22 8.53
CA ARG A 193 11.96 -6.44 8.44
C ARG A 193 10.47 -6.23 8.72
N LYS A 194 9.95 -5.00 8.56
CA LYS A 194 8.50 -4.73 8.66
C LYS A 194 7.74 -4.95 7.35
N GLY A 195 8.36 -5.59 6.36
CA GLY A 195 7.70 -5.95 5.10
C GLY A 195 7.35 -4.75 4.20
N TYR A 196 8.03 -3.61 4.37
CA TYR A 196 7.66 -2.39 3.65
C TYR A 196 7.79 -2.56 2.13
N SER A 197 8.88 -3.14 1.63
CA SER A 197 9.07 -3.40 0.19
C SER A 197 7.97 -4.31 -0.39
N PHE A 198 7.44 -5.26 0.40
CA PHE A 198 6.28 -6.07 -0.01
C PHE A 198 5.02 -5.22 -0.18
N LYS A 199 4.77 -4.29 0.75
CA LYS A 199 3.62 -3.36 0.67
C LYS A 199 3.74 -2.46 -0.54
N ARG A 200 4.89 -1.79 -0.70
CA ARG A 200 5.13 -0.91 -1.85
C ARG A 200 5.12 -1.67 -3.18
N GLY A 201 5.72 -2.84 -3.25
CA GLY A 201 5.64 -3.71 -4.44
C GLY A 201 4.20 -4.09 -4.80
N SER A 202 3.35 -4.37 -3.81
CA SER A 202 1.93 -4.66 -4.05
C SER A 202 1.15 -3.40 -4.48
N GLN A 203 1.39 -2.24 -3.86
CA GLN A 203 0.75 -0.97 -4.23
C GLN A 203 1.13 -0.56 -5.65
N THR A 204 2.42 -0.57 -5.98
CA THR A 204 2.91 -0.26 -7.33
C THR A 204 2.32 -1.20 -8.38
N ALA A 205 2.28 -2.51 -8.10
CA ALA A 205 1.64 -3.47 -8.99
C ALA A 205 0.14 -3.19 -9.15
N ASN A 206 -0.55 -2.80 -8.07
CA ASN A 206 -1.96 -2.40 -8.10
C ASN A 206 -2.16 -1.17 -8.99
N THR A 207 -1.38 -0.12 -8.77
CA THR A 207 -1.44 1.14 -9.52
C THR A 207 -1.28 0.93 -11.02
N VAL A 208 -0.18 0.29 -11.46
CA VAL A 208 0.09 0.09 -12.89
C VAL A 208 -0.86 -0.90 -13.56
N ASN A 209 -1.46 -1.81 -12.79
CA ASN A 209 -2.44 -2.77 -13.30
C ASN A 209 -3.86 -2.19 -13.36
N LEU A 210 -4.20 -1.19 -12.56
CA LEU A 210 -5.51 -0.53 -12.57
C LEU A 210 -5.58 0.66 -13.52
N HIS A 211 -4.50 1.43 -13.64
CA HIS A 211 -4.47 2.67 -14.40
C HIS A 211 -3.72 2.49 -15.72
N ARG A 212 -4.13 3.26 -16.74
CA ARG A 212 -3.49 3.27 -18.06
C ARG A 212 -2.52 4.43 -18.16
N ASP A 213 -1.44 4.23 -18.93
CA ASP A 213 -0.49 5.28 -19.29
C ASP A 213 0.16 5.97 -18.06
N VAL A 214 0.22 5.29 -16.93
CA VAL A 214 0.87 5.79 -15.73
C VAL A 214 2.29 5.26 -15.59
N THR A 215 3.15 6.07 -15.01
CA THR A 215 4.52 5.67 -14.66
C THR A 215 4.67 5.72 -13.15
N VAL A 216 5.26 4.67 -12.56
CA VAL A 216 5.77 4.66 -11.19
C VAL A 216 7.29 4.58 -11.27
N LEU A 217 7.96 5.45 -10.52
CA LEU A 217 9.41 5.49 -10.45
C LEU A 217 9.89 4.95 -9.11
N LEU A 218 10.77 3.97 -9.16
CA LEU A 218 11.45 3.42 -8.00
C LEU A 218 12.92 3.87 -8.05
N ALA A 219 13.38 4.58 -7.03
CA ALA A 219 14.72 5.10 -6.92
C ALA A 219 15.43 4.55 -5.68
N ALA A 220 16.69 4.17 -5.81
CA ALA A 220 17.52 3.77 -4.69
C ALA A 220 18.98 4.19 -4.96
N TYR A 221 19.78 4.31 -3.91
CA TYR A 221 21.21 4.59 -4.08
C TYR A 221 21.90 3.52 -4.94
N ASP A 222 21.63 2.24 -4.69
CA ASP A 222 22.13 1.13 -5.48
C ASP A 222 20.94 0.34 -6.07
N ILE A 223 20.97 0.12 -7.36
CA ILE A 223 19.93 -0.58 -8.12
C ILE A 223 19.59 -1.95 -7.55
N LYS A 224 20.54 -2.61 -6.90
CA LYS A 224 20.33 -3.93 -6.28
C LYS A 224 19.27 -3.93 -5.17
N TYR A 225 19.03 -2.81 -4.49
CA TYR A 225 17.95 -2.71 -3.50
C TYR A 225 16.57 -2.84 -4.14
N LEU A 226 16.47 -2.52 -5.42
CA LEU A 226 15.24 -2.62 -6.20
C LEU A 226 15.11 -3.95 -6.94
N THR A 227 16.19 -4.43 -7.56
CA THR A 227 16.16 -5.51 -8.55
C THR A 227 16.63 -6.88 -8.06
N ASN A 228 17.35 -6.96 -6.94
CA ASN A 228 17.70 -8.25 -6.37
C ASN A 228 16.44 -8.95 -5.82
N SER A 229 16.54 -10.26 -5.63
CA SER A 229 15.46 -11.05 -5.01
C SER A 229 15.04 -10.44 -3.68
N GLY A 230 13.77 -10.07 -3.56
CA GLY A 230 13.20 -9.36 -2.42
C GLY A 230 13.28 -7.84 -2.49
N GLY A 231 13.84 -7.26 -3.55
CA GLY A 231 13.76 -5.83 -3.83
C GLY A 231 12.38 -5.40 -4.34
N THR A 232 12.10 -4.11 -4.30
CA THR A 232 10.74 -3.61 -4.59
C THR A 232 10.30 -3.91 -6.01
N SER A 233 11.16 -3.77 -7.02
CA SER A 233 10.84 -4.11 -8.43
C SER A 233 10.59 -5.60 -8.63
N ASP A 234 11.37 -6.46 -7.94
CA ASP A 234 11.14 -7.91 -7.95
C ASP A 234 9.77 -8.24 -7.34
N MET A 235 9.39 -7.57 -6.23
CA MET A 235 8.07 -7.73 -5.63
C MET A 235 6.95 -7.25 -6.56
N VAL A 236 7.14 -6.15 -7.27
CA VAL A 236 6.19 -5.68 -8.30
C VAL A 236 5.99 -6.75 -9.36
N LYS A 237 7.07 -7.25 -9.95
CA LYS A 237 7.02 -8.26 -11.01
C LYS A 237 6.31 -9.52 -10.53
N GLN A 238 6.64 -10.00 -9.32
CA GLN A 238 6.00 -11.19 -8.74
C GLN A 238 4.49 -11.03 -8.55
N ASN A 239 4.01 -9.84 -8.16
CA ASN A 239 2.58 -9.57 -8.04
C ASN A 239 1.90 -9.49 -9.41
N LEU A 240 2.53 -8.83 -10.37
CA LEU A 240 2.02 -8.73 -11.75
C LEU A 240 1.94 -10.12 -12.42
N ASP A 241 2.97 -10.94 -12.28
CA ASP A 241 2.97 -12.33 -12.80
C ASP A 241 1.82 -13.14 -12.18
N TRP A 242 1.63 -12.97 -10.87
CA TRP A 242 0.53 -13.66 -10.20
C TRP A 242 -0.84 -13.20 -10.72
N TYR A 243 -1.02 -11.89 -11.04
CA TYR A 243 -2.25 -11.39 -11.68
C TYR A 243 -2.44 -11.99 -13.08
N GLU A 244 -1.36 -12.09 -13.88
CA GLU A 244 -1.41 -12.70 -15.22
C GLU A 244 -1.85 -14.17 -15.15
N ASP A 245 -1.33 -14.92 -14.19
CA ASP A 245 -1.60 -16.35 -14.09
C ASP A 245 -2.97 -16.68 -13.48
N ASN A 246 -3.39 -15.91 -12.48
CA ASN A 246 -4.47 -16.33 -11.58
C ASN A 246 -5.72 -15.45 -11.63
N THR A 247 -5.72 -14.34 -12.37
CA THR A 247 -6.84 -13.38 -12.33
C THR A 247 -7.36 -13.02 -13.72
N TYR A 248 -8.43 -12.24 -13.75
CA TYR A 248 -8.93 -11.61 -14.97
C TYR A 248 -8.10 -10.36 -15.38
N TRP A 249 -7.25 -9.84 -14.52
CA TRP A 249 -6.51 -8.59 -14.71
C TRP A 249 -5.23 -8.77 -15.54
N LYS A 250 -5.28 -9.61 -16.55
CA LYS A 250 -4.18 -9.84 -17.50
C LYS A 250 -3.94 -8.60 -18.36
N ARG A 251 -2.71 -8.11 -18.35
CA ARG A 251 -2.29 -6.91 -19.10
C ARG A 251 -1.25 -7.24 -20.17
N GLY A 252 -0.53 -8.37 -20.02
CA GLY A 252 0.64 -8.71 -20.80
C GLY A 252 1.82 -7.78 -20.54
N TYR A 253 2.93 -8.07 -21.19
CA TYR A 253 4.17 -7.31 -21.05
C TYR A 253 4.68 -6.80 -22.38
N LEU A 254 5.00 -5.52 -22.47
CA LEU A 254 5.78 -4.91 -23.53
C LEU A 254 7.28 -4.93 -23.20
N SER A 255 7.62 -4.87 -21.91
CA SER A 255 8.97 -4.99 -21.38
C SER A 255 8.92 -5.65 -20.01
N GLU A 256 9.85 -6.55 -19.72
CA GLU A 256 9.87 -7.36 -18.49
C GLU A 256 11.08 -7.14 -17.58
N PRO A 257 12.22 -6.56 -18.00
CA PRO A 257 13.34 -6.33 -17.11
C PRO A 257 12.93 -5.55 -15.87
N LEU A 258 13.44 -5.93 -14.69
CA LEU A 258 13.10 -5.28 -13.40
C LEU A 258 13.46 -3.78 -13.35
N THR A 259 14.32 -3.33 -14.26
CA THR A 259 14.64 -1.91 -14.41
C THR A 259 13.62 -1.14 -15.25
N ASN A 260 12.79 -1.83 -16.03
CA ASN A 260 11.77 -1.24 -16.90
C ASN A 260 10.66 -2.24 -17.21
N ILE A 261 9.70 -2.36 -16.33
CA ILE A 261 8.51 -3.19 -16.54
C ILE A 261 7.47 -2.32 -17.27
N GLU A 262 6.99 -2.73 -18.44
CA GLU A 262 5.94 -2.04 -19.19
C GLU A 262 4.82 -3.02 -19.52
N LEU A 263 3.58 -2.66 -19.14
CA LEU A 263 2.39 -3.48 -19.38
C LEU A 263 1.77 -3.19 -20.73
N GLY A 264 1.33 -4.24 -21.44
CA GLY A 264 0.64 -4.12 -22.72
C GLY A 264 1.04 -5.21 -23.70
N TYR A 265 0.73 -4.99 -24.96
CA TYR A 265 1.05 -5.94 -26.04
C TYR A 265 1.31 -5.22 -27.36
N LYS A 266 1.96 -5.90 -28.28
CA LYS A 266 2.19 -5.44 -29.66
C LYS A 266 1.30 -6.18 -30.62
N LYS A 267 0.87 -5.51 -31.68
CA LYS A 267 0.19 -6.14 -32.81
C LYS A 267 1.13 -6.15 -34.03
N ALA A 268 1.63 -7.34 -34.39
CA ALA A 268 2.56 -7.51 -35.49
C ALA A 268 2.00 -6.99 -36.82
N LYS A 269 0.71 -7.22 -37.09
CA LYS A 269 0.02 -6.76 -38.29
C LYS A 269 -0.08 -5.24 -38.42
N GLU A 270 0.19 -4.49 -37.37
CA GLU A 270 0.09 -3.04 -37.31
C GLU A 270 1.48 -2.41 -37.00
N GLY A 271 2.55 -2.96 -37.58
CA GLY A 271 3.91 -2.42 -37.44
C GLY A 271 4.44 -2.42 -36.02
N ASN A 272 4.14 -3.45 -35.23
CA ASN A 272 4.53 -3.54 -33.80
C ASN A 272 4.03 -2.38 -32.91
N LYS A 273 2.97 -1.72 -33.31
CA LYS A 273 2.34 -0.68 -32.50
C LYS A 273 1.97 -1.20 -31.12
N LYS A 274 2.25 -0.41 -30.08
CA LYS A 274 1.98 -0.76 -28.67
C LYS A 274 0.51 -0.52 -28.32
N TYR A 275 -0.09 -1.47 -27.63
CA TYR A 275 -1.48 -1.46 -27.19
C TYR A 275 -1.59 -1.89 -25.72
N GLY A 276 -2.78 -1.78 -25.17
CA GLY A 276 -3.10 -2.19 -23.81
C GLY A 276 -2.93 -1.06 -22.79
N PHE A 277 -2.39 -1.40 -21.65
CA PHE A 277 -2.30 -0.46 -20.52
C PHE A 277 -1.17 0.55 -20.68
N ARG A 278 0.00 0.15 -21.18
CA ARG A 278 1.19 0.96 -21.40
C ARG A 278 1.72 1.64 -20.12
N SER A 279 1.26 1.18 -18.98
CA SER A 279 1.75 1.65 -17.68
C SER A 279 3.10 1.04 -17.38
N LYS A 280 3.96 1.78 -16.66
CA LYS A 280 5.37 1.45 -16.48
C LYS A 280 5.78 1.51 -15.03
N VAL A 281 6.75 0.64 -14.70
CA VAL A 281 7.55 0.77 -13.49
C VAL A 281 9.00 0.91 -13.93
N ILE A 282 9.62 2.03 -13.56
CA ILE A 282 10.99 2.35 -13.93
C ILE A 282 11.83 2.37 -12.67
N SER A 283 12.89 1.56 -12.61
CA SER A 283 13.83 1.54 -11.50
C SER A 283 15.10 2.27 -11.89
N VAL A 284 15.55 3.19 -11.05
CA VAL A 284 16.75 3.99 -11.28
C VAL A 284 17.70 3.93 -10.07
N THR A 285 19.00 4.05 -10.35
CA THR A 285 20.00 4.23 -9.33
C THR A 285 20.38 5.70 -9.18
N LEU A 286 20.57 6.14 -7.95
CA LEU A 286 21.03 7.48 -7.61
C LEU A 286 22.55 7.54 -7.41
N PHE A 287 23.23 6.40 -7.48
CA PHE A 287 24.70 6.35 -7.40
C PHE A 287 25.29 7.19 -8.54
N ASN A 288 25.99 8.23 -8.23
CA ASN A 288 26.58 9.19 -9.17
C ASN A 288 25.59 9.92 -10.12
N ASN A 289 24.27 9.77 -9.92
CA ASN A 289 23.28 10.46 -10.75
C ASN A 289 22.02 10.83 -9.94
N PRO A 290 22.07 11.90 -9.14
CA PRO A 290 20.91 12.35 -8.37
C PRO A 290 19.74 12.81 -9.25
N SER A 291 20.02 13.17 -10.51
CA SER A 291 19.04 13.64 -11.49
C SER A 291 18.36 12.49 -12.27
N ALA A 292 18.64 11.24 -11.98
CA ALA A 292 18.04 10.09 -12.68
C ALA A 292 16.50 10.08 -12.72
N PRO A 293 15.77 10.62 -11.74
CA PRO A 293 14.32 10.74 -11.78
C PRO A 293 13.77 11.78 -12.77
N ILE A 294 14.56 12.76 -13.18
CA ILE A 294 14.09 13.90 -13.99
C ILE A 294 13.47 13.43 -15.32
N GLY A 295 12.39 14.10 -15.71
CA GLY A 295 11.76 13.92 -17.02
C GLY A 295 11.00 12.63 -17.22
N LYS A 296 10.78 11.87 -16.15
CA LYS A 296 10.07 10.58 -16.23
C LYS A 296 8.56 10.67 -16.04
N GLY A 297 8.04 11.82 -15.57
CA GLY A 297 6.59 12.07 -15.43
C GLY A 297 5.89 10.95 -14.67
N ALA A 298 6.15 10.81 -13.37
CA ALA A 298 5.62 9.71 -12.58
C ALA A 298 4.50 10.18 -11.65
N VAL A 299 3.45 9.35 -11.53
CA VAL A 299 2.35 9.56 -10.58
C VAL A 299 2.73 9.13 -9.15
N ASP A 300 3.83 8.38 -9.04
CA ASP A 300 4.33 7.86 -7.77
C ASP A 300 5.85 7.69 -7.87
N ILE A 301 6.57 8.20 -6.89
CA ILE A 301 8.03 8.19 -6.86
C ILE A 301 8.50 7.69 -5.51
N ASP A 302 9.14 6.54 -5.50
CA ASP A 302 9.62 5.86 -4.30
C ASP A 302 11.15 6.00 -4.17
N TYR A 303 11.62 6.48 -3.01
CA TYR A 303 13.01 6.46 -2.61
C TYR A 303 13.24 5.37 -1.56
N GLU A 304 13.75 4.22 -1.99
CA GLU A 304 14.01 3.07 -1.11
C GLU A 304 15.40 3.17 -0.45
N GLU A 305 15.47 2.78 0.83
CA GLU A 305 16.66 2.87 1.67
C GLU A 305 17.29 4.28 1.64
N ALA A 306 16.43 5.28 1.70
CA ALA A 306 16.78 6.69 1.52
C ALA A 306 17.86 7.18 2.50
N GLY A 307 17.89 6.65 3.73
CA GLY A 307 18.95 6.95 4.71
C GLY A 307 20.37 6.56 4.28
N ARG A 308 20.50 5.78 3.20
CA ARG A 308 21.80 5.41 2.60
C ARG A 308 22.19 6.25 1.39
N CYS A 309 21.34 7.18 0.98
CA CYS A 309 21.55 7.98 -0.21
C CYS A 309 22.22 9.33 0.17
N PRO A 310 23.52 9.53 -0.07
CA PRO A 310 24.22 10.75 0.35
C PRO A 310 23.76 11.98 -0.42
N ASN A 311 23.25 11.81 -1.66
CA ASN A 311 22.75 12.85 -2.54
C ASN A 311 21.20 12.94 -2.56
N LEU A 312 20.54 12.40 -1.53
CA LEU A 312 19.07 12.37 -1.44
C LEU A 312 18.47 13.77 -1.54
N ARG A 313 19.03 14.74 -0.83
CA ARG A 313 18.53 16.13 -0.82
C ARG A 313 18.54 16.76 -2.22
N GLU A 314 19.62 16.55 -2.95
CA GLU A 314 19.75 17.04 -4.33
C GLU A 314 18.71 16.34 -5.23
N SER A 315 18.62 15.03 -5.15
CA SER A 315 17.64 14.25 -5.92
C SER A 315 16.21 14.65 -5.62
N LEU A 316 15.84 14.86 -4.34
CA LEU A 316 14.52 15.34 -3.96
C LEU A 316 14.22 16.72 -4.51
N GLY A 317 15.19 17.65 -4.46
CA GLY A 317 15.01 19.01 -5.00
C GLY A 317 14.61 19.04 -6.47
N VAL A 318 15.18 18.13 -7.28
CA VAL A 318 14.83 18.04 -8.71
C VAL A 318 13.57 17.19 -8.95
N THR A 319 13.26 16.25 -8.06
CA THR A 319 12.11 15.35 -8.24
C THR A 319 10.82 15.99 -7.82
N LEU A 320 10.81 16.77 -6.75
CA LEU A 320 9.62 17.48 -6.28
C LEU A 320 9.05 18.38 -7.37
N SER A 321 9.92 19.16 -8.05
CA SER A 321 9.49 19.98 -9.18
C SER A 321 8.98 19.17 -10.39
N ALA A 322 9.41 17.91 -10.54
CA ALA A 322 8.91 17.02 -11.59
C ALA A 322 7.59 16.32 -11.22
N ALA A 323 7.20 16.35 -9.95
CA ALA A 323 5.92 15.85 -9.46
C ALA A 323 4.80 16.91 -9.50
N GLU A 324 5.11 18.12 -9.91
CA GLU A 324 4.21 19.26 -9.99
C GLU A 324 3.98 19.68 -11.45
N VAL A 325 2.77 20.11 -11.78
CA VAL A 325 2.44 20.77 -13.05
C VAL A 325 1.66 22.05 -12.74
N GLY A 326 2.31 23.19 -12.89
CA GLY A 326 1.77 24.46 -12.40
C GLY A 326 1.64 24.44 -10.88
N ASP A 327 0.46 24.76 -10.37
CA ASP A 327 0.14 24.71 -8.93
C ASP A 327 -0.43 23.36 -8.48
N ASP A 328 -0.55 22.40 -9.41
CA ASP A 328 -1.12 21.08 -9.11
C ASP A 328 -0.02 20.03 -8.90
N ASN A 329 -0.10 19.31 -7.78
CA ASN A 329 0.73 18.15 -7.53
C ASN A 329 0.15 16.94 -8.26
N ILE A 330 0.88 16.44 -9.27
CA ILE A 330 0.47 15.30 -10.11
C ILE A 330 1.02 13.98 -9.63
N GLY A 331 1.99 14.00 -8.74
CA GLY A 331 2.66 12.81 -8.25
C GLY A 331 2.94 12.87 -6.75
N VAL A 332 3.01 11.71 -6.12
CA VAL A 332 3.36 11.56 -4.71
C VAL A 332 4.79 11.04 -4.58
N VAL A 333 5.58 11.69 -3.74
CA VAL A 333 6.94 11.27 -3.43
C VAL A 333 6.95 10.57 -2.07
N HIS A 334 7.40 9.32 -2.05
CA HIS A 334 7.60 8.51 -0.86
C HIS A 334 9.09 8.35 -0.60
N VAL A 335 9.53 8.81 0.56
CA VAL A 335 10.91 8.63 1.03
C VAL A 335 10.88 7.67 2.22
N TYR A 336 11.62 6.57 2.18
CA TYR A 336 11.64 5.62 3.29
C TYR A 336 12.97 4.89 3.46
N GLY A 337 13.28 4.54 4.74
CA GLY A 337 14.53 3.86 5.10
C GLY A 337 14.60 3.47 6.57
#